data_c05c0ccdb995a6fe6777cb36d15d9c21
#
_entry.id   c05c0ccdb995a6fe6777cb36d15d9c21
#
_cell.length_a   1.000
_cell.length_b   1.000
_cell.length_c   1.000
_cell.angle_alpha   90.00
_cell.angle_beta   90.00
_cell.angle_gamma   90.00
#
_symmetry.space_group_name_H-M   'P 1'
#
loop_
_entity.id
_entity.type
_entity.pdbx_description
1 polymer ?
#
loop_
_entity_poly.entity_id
_entity_poly.type
_entity_poly.pdbx_seq_one_letter_code
_entity_poly.pdbx_strand_id
1 'polypeptide(L)'
;MEHFVLIKKYGFSEVFLSQISQENHLEPARVLSQEKGFYRIITDKGEKLAEVSGKFRFQAVVSSDYPAVGDFVLVNWNGSGSSAIIESVLPRKGAFVRKAAGEPQQEQIVAANIDTVFLCMALNHDFNLRRLERYISIAWDSGAMPVIILTKSDLCDDLENKLSEVSAVAFGIDVLVTTSTEENGYKELLPLISEGKTIAFIGSSGVGKSTLINRLLGKERLKTNGLRNDDKGRHTTTRRELFLLPSGGMVIDTPGMRELGMWDNDDGIERTFRDIEELASQCKF
;
A
#
# COMPACT_ATOMS: atom_id res chain seq x y z
N MET A 1 4.40 -22.73 19.84
CA MET A 1 4.65 -22.19 18.49
C MET A 1 3.92 -22.93 17.34
N GLU A 2 3.31 -24.07 17.59
CA GLU A 2 2.58 -24.84 16.57
C GLU A 2 1.16 -24.35 16.26
N HIS A 3 0.64 -23.35 16.98
CA HIS A 3 -0.77 -22.98 16.90
C HIS A 3 -1.12 -21.93 15.83
N PHE A 4 -0.15 -21.17 15.26
CA PHE A 4 -0.43 -20.07 14.33
C PHE A 4 0.01 -20.43 12.91
N VAL A 5 -0.75 -21.29 12.22
CA VAL A 5 -0.36 -21.79 10.87
C VAL A 5 -0.88 -20.88 9.77
N LEU A 6 -2.17 -20.50 9.82
CA LEU A 6 -2.78 -19.72 8.74
C LEU A 6 -2.36 -18.25 8.81
N ILE A 7 -2.37 -17.65 9.98
CA ILE A 7 -2.02 -16.23 10.13
C ILE A 7 -0.54 -15.97 9.82
N LYS A 8 0.35 -16.96 9.98
CA LYS A 8 1.76 -16.87 9.56
C LYS A 8 1.88 -16.68 8.05
N LYS A 9 1.05 -17.34 7.24
CA LYS A 9 0.99 -17.11 5.79
C LYS A 9 0.60 -15.67 5.45
N TYR A 10 -0.10 -15.02 6.38
CA TYR A 10 -0.45 -13.60 6.28
C TYR A 10 0.55 -12.68 6.99
N GLY A 11 1.80 -13.13 7.17
CA GLY A 11 2.92 -12.30 7.63
C GLY A 11 3.02 -12.10 9.14
N PHE A 12 2.25 -12.85 9.95
CA PHE A 12 2.39 -12.83 11.39
C PHE A 12 3.72 -13.44 11.81
N SER A 13 4.61 -12.65 12.36
CA SER A 13 5.99 -13.02 12.69
C SER A 13 6.29 -12.94 14.18
N GLU A 14 7.47 -13.40 14.58
CA GLU A 14 7.96 -13.34 15.96
C GLU A 14 7.95 -11.91 16.53
N VAL A 15 8.14 -10.90 15.67
CA VAL A 15 8.08 -9.48 16.07
C VAL A 15 6.69 -9.12 16.60
N PHE A 16 5.62 -9.60 15.97
CA PHE A 16 4.26 -9.36 16.45
C PHE A 16 3.91 -10.27 17.62
N LEU A 17 4.41 -11.51 17.61
CA LEU A 17 4.19 -12.46 18.70
C LEU A 17 4.77 -11.92 20.02
N SER A 18 5.96 -11.33 20.01
CA SER A 18 6.60 -10.75 21.19
C SER A 18 5.83 -9.57 21.80
N GLN A 19 4.90 -8.97 21.07
CA GLN A 19 4.06 -7.86 21.54
C GLN A 19 2.79 -8.36 22.26
N ILE A 20 2.51 -9.65 22.23
CA ILE A 20 1.32 -10.23 22.89
C ILE A 20 1.69 -10.67 24.29
N SER A 21 0.99 -10.11 25.29
CA SER A 21 1.11 -10.58 26.69
C SER A 21 0.60 -12.00 26.81
N GLN A 22 1.34 -12.89 27.47
CA GLN A 22 0.97 -14.30 27.65
C GLN A 22 -0.32 -14.51 28.46
N GLU A 23 -0.77 -13.49 29.19
CA GLU A 23 -1.99 -13.53 30.01
C GLU A 23 -3.28 -13.22 29.23
N ASN A 24 -3.16 -12.85 27.95
CA ASN A 24 -4.32 -12.47 27.14
C ASN A 24 -4.90 -13.71 26.44
N HIS A 25 -6.18 -13.98 26.71
CA HIS A 25 -7.01 -14.97 25.98
C HIS A 25 -7.37 -14.48 24.56
N LEU A 26 -6.70 -13.43 24.09
CA LEU A 26 -6.95 -12.80 22.80
C LEU A 26 -6.18 -13.53 21.70
N GLU A 27 -6.82 -13.68 20.56
CA GLU A 27 -6.22 -14.31 19.37
C GLU A 27 -5.73 -13.24 18.40
N PRO A 28 -4.57 -13.43 17.76
CA PRO A 28 -4.10 -12.52 16.72
C PRO A 28 -4.90 -12.71 15.44
N ALA A 29 -5.17 -11.59 14.77
CA ALA A 29 -5.80 -11.56 13.46
C ALA A 29 -5.14 -10.49 12.59
N ARG A 30 -5.28 -10.60 11.27
CA ARG A 30 -4.86 -9.56 10.33
C ARG A 30 -6.05 -8.95 9.62
N VAL A 31 -6.09 -7.63 9.48
CA VAL A 31 -7.16 -6.91 8.80
C VAL A 31 -6.99 -7.04 7.28
N LEU A 32 -7.97 -7.64 6.61
CA LEU A 32 -8.01 -7.82 5.17
C LEU A 32 -8.71 -6.67 4.46
N SER A 33 -9.81 -6.18 5.02
CA SER A 33 -10.54 -5.02 4.49
C SER A 33 -11.34 -4.32 5.57
N GLN A 34 -11.63 -3.03 5.32
CA GLN A 34 -12.49 -2.21 6.17
C GLN A 34 -13.77 -1.88 5.41
N GLU A 35 -14.90 -2.10 6.03
CA GLU A 35 -16.23 -1.72 5.54
C GLU A 35 -16.88 -0.76 6.55
N LYS A 36 -18.06 -0.20 6.20
CA LYS A 36 -18.78 0.71 7.12
C LYS A 36 -19.13 -0.02 8.43
N GLY A 37 -18.33 0.22 9.49
CA GLY A 37 -18.55 -0.34 10.83
C GLY A 37 -17.99 -1.75 11.05
N PHE A 38 -17.49 -2.43 10.01
CA PHE A 38 -16.99 -3.80 10.10
C PHE A 38 -15.61 -3.94 9.44
N TYR A 39 -14.88 -4.96 9.91
CA TYR A 39 -13.60 -5.38 9.37
C TYR A 39 -13.70 -6.84 8.92
N ARG A 40 -13.16 -7.16 7.76
CA ARG A 40 -12.84 -8.54 7.43
C ARG A 40 -11.43 -8.81 7.95
N ILE A 41 -11.31 -9.86 8.70
CA ILE A 41 -10.04 -10.27 9.31
C ILE A 41 -9.74 -11.72 8.96
N ILE A 42 -8.47 -12.08 8.98
CA ILE A 42 -8.00 -13.47 8.90
C ILE A 42 -7.40 -13.89 10.24
N THR A 43 -7.81 -15.04 10.71
CA THR A 43 -7.32 -15.71 11.90
C THR A 43 -6.89 -17.13 11.56
N ASP A 44 -6.35 -17.90 12.47
CA ASP A 44 -6.10 -19.33 12.25
C ASP A 44 -7.37 -20.15 12.00
N LYS A 45 -8.54 -19.61 12.37
CA LYS A 45 -9.86 -20.21 12.12
C LYS A 45 -10.48 -19.76 10.79
N GLY A 46 -9.70 -19.11 9.93
CA GLY A 46 -10.14 -18.58 8.63
C GLY A 46 -10.62 -17.14 8.70
N GLU A 47 -11.24 -16.69 7.60
CA GLU A 47 -11.79 -15.33 7.49
C GLU A 47 -13.01 -15.15 8.37
N LYS A 48 -13.10 -14.01 9.04
CA LYS A 48 -14.20 -13.61 9.92
C LYS A 48 -14.54 -12.14 9.75
N LEU A 49 -15.78 -11.80 10.15
CA LEU A 49 -16.16 -10.41 10.36
C LEU A 49 -15.82 -10.00 11.80
N ALA A 50 -15.41 -8.75 11.97
CA ALA A 50 -15.08 -8.20 13.28
C ALA A 50 -15.55 -6.76 13.41
N GLU A 51 -15.83 -6.35 14.63
CA GLU A 51 -16.08 -4.95 15.03
C GLU A 51 -15.10 -4.56 16.13
N VAL A 52 -14.84 -3.28 16.30
CA VAL A 52 -14.08 -2.79 17.44
C VAL A 52 -14.94 -2.82 18.71
N SER A 53 -14.35 -3.17 19.86
CA SER A 53 -15.04 -3.19 21.14
C SER A 53 -15.51 -1.80 21.56
N GLY A 54 -16.50 -1.73 22.44
CA GLY A 54 -16.94 -0.47 23.04
C GLY A 54 -15.81 0.21 23.81
N LYS A 55 -14.96 -0.59 24.51
CA LYS A 55 -13.77 -0.09 25.21
C LYS A 55 -12.78 0.53 24.22
N PHE A 56 -12.51 -0.13 23.10
CA PHE A 56 -11.64 0.38 22.04
C PHE A 56 -12.16 1.74 21.52
N ARG A 57 -13.46 1.82 21.19
CA ARG A 57 -14.09 3.08 20.70
C ARG A 57 -13.96 4.22 21.69
N PHE A 58 -14.05 3.93 22.98
CA PHE A 58 -13.90 4.93 24.03
C PHE A 58 -12.47 5.42 24.20
N GLN A 59 -11.48 4.55 23.95
CA GLN A 59 -10.05 4.86 24.07
C GLN A 59 -9.48 5.54 22.83
N ALA A 60 -10.04 5.27 21.63
CA ALA A 60 -9.59 5.85 20.37
C ALA A 60 -9.91 7.36 20.34
N VAL A 61 -8.87 8.17 20.19
CA VAL A 61 -8.94 9.64 20.19
C VAL A 61 -8.96 10.18 18.77
N VAL A 62 -8.18 9.56 17.88
CA VAL A 62 -8.00 10.00 16.49
C VAL A 62 -8.28 8.87 15.50
N SER A 63 -8.50 9.22 14.24
CA SER A 63 -8.79 8.25 13.18
C SER A 63 -7.67 7.23 12.97
N SER A 64 -6.42 7.61 13.24
CA SER A 64 -5.25 6.74 13.12
C SER A 64 -5.16 5.64 14.20
N ASP A 65 -5.92 5.76 15.29
CA ASP A 65 -5.99 4.72 16.31
C ASP A 65 -6.78 3.50 15.82
N TYR A 66 -7.71 3.71 14.88
CA TYR A 66 -8.55 2.63 14.36
C TYR A 66 -7.75 1.65 13.47
N PRO A 67 -8.20 0.37 13.42
CA PRO A 67 -7.57 -0.61 12.54
C PRO A 67 -7.65 -0.19 11.07
N ALA A 68 -6.56 -0.39 10.34
CA ALA A 68 -6.47 -0.20 8.90
C ALA A 68 -6.14 -1.52 8.19
N VAL A 69 -6.30 -1.55 6.88
CA VAL A 69 -5.92 -2.72 6.08
C VAL A 69 -4.44 -3.04 6.25
N GLY A 70 -4.13 -4.30 6.55
CA GLY A 70 -2.77 -4.77 6.84
C GLY A 70 -2.39 -4.77 8.31
N ASP A 71 -3.17 -4.14 9.20
CA ASP A 71 -2.91 -4.18 10.64
C ASP A 71 -3.03 -5.59 11.22
N PHE A 72 -2.20 -5.87 12.21
CA PHE A 72 -2.43 -6.97 13.13
C PHE A 72 -3.20 -6.48 14.34
N VAL A 73 -4.20 -7.23 14.74
CA VAL A 73 -5.11 -6.91 15.83
C VAL A 73 -5.26 -8.09 16.78
N LEU A 74 -5.61 -7.82 18.02
CA LEU A 74 -6.00 -8.84 18.97
C LEU A 74 -7.53 -8.87 19.06
N VAL A 75 -8.08 -10.07 18.94
CA VAL A 75 -9.52 -10.27 18.93
C VAL A 75 -9.98 -11.21 20.02
N ASN A 76 -11.18 -10.94 20.52
CA ASN A 76 -11.96 -11.84 21.35
C ASN A 76 -13.14 -12.39 20.55
N TRP A 77 -13.66 -13.53 20.95
CA TRP A 77 -14.80 -14.18 20.28
C TRP A 77 -16.10 -13.86 21.00
N ASN A 78 -17.12 -13.42 20.27
CA ASN A 78 -18.49 -13.44 20.79
C ASN A 78 -18.92 -14.90 21.05
N GLY A 79 -19.67 -15.14 22.09
CA GLY A 79 -20.02 -16.48 22.59
C GLY A 79 -20.48 -17.53 21.57
N SER A 80 -20.96 -17.12 20.39
CA SER A 80 -21.31 -18.02 19.27
C SER A 80 -20.14 -18.32 18.32
N GLY A 81 -19.00 -17.61 18.43
CA GLY A 81 -17.82 -17.77 17.56
C GLY A 81 -18.03 -17.36 16.09
N SER A 82 -19.15 -16.72 15.76
CA SER A 82 -19.48 -16.31 14.37
C SER A 82 -18.84 -14.98 13.98
N SER A 83 -18.63 -14.07 14.92
CA SER A 83 -17.98 -12.78 14.73
C SER A 83 -16.94 -12.55 15.83
N ALA A 84 -15.95 -11.70 15.52
CA ALA A 84 -14.89 -11.35 16.46
C ALA A 84 -15.04 -9.88 16.90
N ILE A 85 -14.48 -9.59 18.07
CA ILE A 85 -14.39 -8.23 18.63
C ILE A 85 -12.92 -7.85 18.69
N ILE A 86 -12.54 -6.76 18.01
CA ILE A 86 -11.19 -6.22 18.05
C ILE A 86 -11.02 -5.44 19.36
N GLU A 87 -10.09 -5.89 20.18
CA GLU A 87 -9.77 -5.27 21.46
C GLU A 87 -8.59 -4.31 21.37
N SER A 88 -7.63 -4.57 20.50
CA SER A 88 -6.46 -3.71 20.30
C SER A 88 -5.84 -3.88 18.92
N VAL A 89 -5.10 -2.87 18.46
CA VAL A 89 -4.20 -2.92 17.31
C VAL A 89 -2.78 -3.15 17.85
N LEU A 90 -2.06 -4.10 17.26
CA LEU A 90 -0.64 -4.29 17.56
C LEU A 90 0.20 -3.16 16.99
N PRO A 91 1.33 -2.80 17.62
CA PRO A 91 2.25 -1.81 17.08
C PRO A 91 2.62 -2.08 15.63
N ARG A 92 2.45 -1.07 14.78
CA ARG A 92 2.73 -1.13 13.35
C ARG A 92 4.24 -1.09 13.10
N LYS A 93 4.72 -1.86 12.11
CA LYS A 93 6.10 -1.72 11.61
C LYS A 93 6.26 -0.44 10.77
N GLY A 94 5.18 -0.04 10.11
CA GLY A 94 5.11 1.14 9.28
C GLY A 94 3.69 1.34 8.78
N ALA A 95 3.38 2.54 8.28
CA ALA A 95 2.06 2.87 7.79
C ALA A 95 2.08 3.98 6.73
N PHE A 96 1.22 3.85 5.74
CA PHE A 96 0.91 4.95 4.83
C PHE A 96 -0.18 5.81 5.45
N VAL A 97 0.14 7.08 5.67
CA VAL A 97 -0.74 8.04 6.32
C VAL A 97 -1.21 9.05 5.29
N ARG A 98 -2.49 9.40 5.35
CA ARG A 98 -3.09 10.47 4.56
C ARG A 98 -3.67 11.51 5.50
N LYS A 99 -3.40 12.79 5.26
CA LYS A 99 -4.13 13.87 5.95
C LYS A 99 -5.55 13.91 5.42
N ALA A 100 -6.54 13.98 6.30
CA ALA A 100 -7.94 14.12 5.90
C ALA A 100 -8.16 15.49 5.24
N ALA A 101 -8.86 15.50 4.11
CA ALA A 101 -9.21 16.73 3.42
C ALA A 101 -10.14 17.58 4.33
N GLY A 102 -9.76 18.82 4.63
CA GLY A 102 -10.59 19.78 5.36
C GLY A 102 -10.31 19.91 6.87
N GLU A 103 -9.58 19.00 7.47
CA GLU A 103 -9.15 19.10 8.88
C GLU A 103 -7.64 18.80 9.00
N PRO A 104 -6.79 19.81 9.23
CA PRO A 104 -5.32 19.67 9.21
C PRO A 104 -4.76 18.71 10.26
N GLN A 105 -5.58 18.25 11.22
CA GLN A 105 -5.13 17.44 12.36
C GLN A 105 -5.63 15.97 12.32
N GLN A 106 -6.43 15.56 11.34
CA GLN A 106 -6.90 14.19 11.25
C GLN A 106 -6.07 13.37 10.25
N GLU A 107 -5.13 12.64 10.77
CA GLU A 107 -4.38 11.63 10.01
C GLU A 107 -5.20 10.33 9.92
N GLN A 108 -5.32 9.81 8.70
CA GLN A 108 -5.94 8.52 8.44
C GLN A 108 -4.88 7.52 7.94
N ILE A 109 -4.81 6.36 8.58
CA ILE A 109 -4.00 5.27 8.07
C ILE A 109 -4.68 4.68 6.83
N VAL A 110 -3.96 4.68 5.71
CA VAL A 110 -4.42 4.14 4.43
C VAL A 110 -4.20 2.64 4.37
N ALA A 111 -2.98 2.21 4.76
CA ALA A 111 -2.58 0.82 4.85
C ALA A 111 -1.40 0.72 5.82
N ALA A 112 -1.23 -0.45 6.45
CA ALA A 112 -0.20 -0.69 7.44
C ALA A 112 0.59 -1.97 7.15
N ASN A 113 1.79 -2.07 7.75
CA ASN A 113 2.65 -3.25 7.73
C ASN A 113 2.96 -3.72 6.29
N ILE A 114 3.27 -2.76 5.40
CA ILE A 114 3.76 -3.01 4.05
C ILE A 114 5.28 -3.18 4.13
N ASP A 115 5.81 -4.29 3.60
CA ASP A 115 7.26 -4.54 3.58
C ASP A 115 7.91 -3.85 2.37
N THR A 116 7.28 -3.94 1.18
CA THR A 116 7.82 -3.36 -0.06
C THR A 116 6.75 -2.57 -0.80
N VAL A 117 7.11 -1.41 -1.29
CA VAL A 117 6.22 -0.59 -2.13
C VAL A 117 6.78 -0.45 -3.54
N PHE A 118 5.99 -0.85 -4.52
CA PHE A 118 6.30 -0.71 -5.94
C PHE A 118 5.87 0.66 -6.44
N LEU A 119 6.85 1.50 -6.76
CA LEU A 119 6.67 2.85 -7.29
C LEU A 119 6.56 2.78 -8.81
N CYS A 120 5.33 2.78 -9.33
CA CYS A 120 5.07 2.62 -10.75
C CYS A 120 5.14 3.96 -11.49
N MET A 121 5.99 4.01 -12.51
CA MET A 121 6.16 5.12 -13.44
C MET A 121 6.04 4.62 -14.88
N ALA A 122 5.18 5.22 -15.70
CA ALA A 122 5.07 4.83 -17.09
C ALA A 122 6.13 5.51 -17.95
N LEU A 123 6.74 4.75 -18.85
CA LEU A 123 7.76 5.22 -19.80
C LEU A 123 7.13 5.85 -21.06
N ASN A 124 6.08 6.63 -20.89
CA ASN A 124 5.42 7.39 -21.94
C ASN A 124 5.36 8.89 -21.55
N HIS A 125 4.43 9.66 -22.12
CA HIS A 125 4.22 11.08 -21.80
C HIS A 125 3.91 11.36 -20.33
N ASP A 126 3.56 10.35 -19.50
CA ASP A 126 3.34 10.47 -18.05
C ASP A 126 4.63 10.33 -17.24
N PHE A 127 5.79 10.17 -17.87
CA PHE A 127 7.08 10.08 -17.19
C PHE A 127 7.42 11.40 -16.47
N ASN A 128 7.68 11.35 -15.16
CA ASN A 128 7.95 12.54 -14.35
C ASN A 128 8.84 12.20 -13.14
N LEU A 129 10.09 12.62 -13.18
CA LEU A 129 11.09 12.35 -12.14
C LEU A 129 10.73 13.01 -10.80
N ARG A 130 10.24 14.26 -10.79
CA ARG A 130 9.86 14.93 -9.55
C ARG A 130 8.74 14.20 -8.81
N ARG A 131 7.79 13.61 -9.56
CA ARG A 131 6.77 12.76 -8.99
C ARG A 131 7.36 11.46 -8.44
N LEU A 132 8.36 10.90 -9.09
CA LEU A 132 9.06 9.71 -8.61
C LEU A 132 9.81 10.01 -7.30
N GLU A 133 10.51 11.13 -7.20
CA GLU A 133 11.18 11.57 -5.96
C GLU A 133 10.20 11.68 -4.79
N ARG A 134 9.01 12.27 -5.03
CA ARG A 134 7.94 12.33 -4.01
C ARG A 134 7.48 10.94 -3.59
N TYR A 135 7.30 10.01 -4.53
CA TYR A 135 6.91 8.64 -4.19
C TYR A 135 8.00 7.94 -3.37
N ILE A 136 9.27 8.15 -3.67
CA ILE A 136 10.40 7.62 -2.90
C ILE A 136 10.36 8.15 -1.46
N SER A 137 10.17 9.46 -1.27
CA SER A 137 10.04 10.06 0.06
C SER A 137 8.88 9.45 0.85
N ILE A 138 7.68 9.37 0.25
CA ILE A 138 6.49 8.76 0.88
C ILE A 138 6.76 7.30 1.26
N ALA A 139 7.48 6.56 0.44
CA ALA A 139 7.81 5.17 0.73
C ALA A 139 8.72 5.05 1.96
N TRP A 140 9.79 5.83 2.02
CA TRP A 140 10.70 5.85 3.18
C TRP A 140 9.99 6.30 4.45
N ASP A 141 9.17 7.36 4.38
CA ASP A 141 8.40 7.87 5.52
C ASP A 141 7.41 6.82 6.06
N SER A 142 6.90 5.95 5.19
CA SER A 142 6.00 4.86 5.60
C SER A 142 6.71 3.67 6.27
N GLY A 143 8.03 3.59 6.21
CA GLY A 143 8.83 2.46 6.68
C GLY A 143 8.87 1.28 5.70
N ALA A 144 8.32 1.41 4.48
CA ALA A 144 8.37 0.37 3.45
C ALA A 144 9.59 0.54 2.54
N MET A 145 10.17 -0.58 2.07
CA MET A 145 11.27 -0.59 1.10
C MET A 145 10.74 -0.20 -0.28
N PRO A 146 11.22 0.90 -0.91
CA PRO A 146 10.83 1.25 -2.27
C PRO A 146 11.50 0.36 -3.30
N VAL A 147 10.76 0.03 -4.37
CA VAL A 147 11.27 -0.55 -5.62
C VAL A 147 10.59 0.18 -6.78
N ILE A 148 11.34 0.66 -7.73
CA ILE A 148 10.81 1.41 -8.88
C ILE A 148 10.43 0.42 -9.98
N ILE A 149 9.21 0.56 -10.50
CA ILE A 149 8.70 -0.22 -11.62
C ILE A 149 8.44 0.72 -12.79
N LEU A 150 9.29 0.68 -13.79
CA LEU A 150 9.11 1.40 -15.04
C LEU A 150 8.22 0.56 -15.95
N THR A 151 6.99 1.03 -16.16
CA THR A 151 5.98 0.31 -16.94
C THR A 151 5.89 0.84 -18.36
N LYS A 152 5.24 0.07 -19.26
CA LYS A 152 5.02 0.42 -20.66
C LYS A 152 6.32 0.66 -21.43
N SER A 153 7.31 -0.19 -21.21
CA SER A 153 8.58 -0.10 -21.94
C SER A 153 8.41 -0.26 -23.44
N ASP A 154 7.34 -0.89 -23.87
CA ASP A 154 6.91 -1.01 -25.27
C ASP A 154 6.55 0.34 -25.94
N LEU A 155 6.36 1.39 -25.16
CA LEU A 155 6.07 2.76 -25.64
C LEU A 155 7.27 3.71 -25.48
N CYS A 156 8.46 3.18 -25.19
CA CYS A 156 9.66 3.97 -24.91
C CYS A 156 10.70 3.79 -26.01
N ASP A 157 11.01 4.85 -26.75
CA ASP A 157 12.04 4.82 -27.80
C ASP A 157 13.46 5.05 -27.26
N ASP A 158 13.60 5.52 -26.00
CA ASP A 158 14.88 5.93 -25.40
C ASP A 158 15.00 5.41 -23.95
N LEU A 159 14.99 4.09 -23.81
CA LEU A 159 15.00 3.43 -22.50
C LEU A 159 16.30 3.68 -21.72
N GLU A 160 17.45 3.71 -22.39
CA GLU A 160 18.76 3.88 -21.74
C GLU A 160 18.87 5.23 -21.04
N ASN A 161 18.49 6.32 -21.73
CA ASN A 161 18.48 7.65 -21.12
C ASN A 161 17.48 7.73 -19.96
N LYS A 162 16.27 7.15 -20.11
CA LYS A 162 15.28 7.12 -19.03
C LYS A 162 15.78 6.35 -17.79
N LEU A 163 16.47 5.25 -17.96
CA LEU A 163 17.12 4.51 -16.87
C LEU A 163 18.21 5.35 -16.20
N SER A 164 19.02 6.06 -16.98
CA SER A 164 20.05 6.97 -16.45
C SER A 164 19.42 8.10 -15.62
N GLU A 165 18.37 8.75 -16.13
CA GLU A 165 17.62 9.79 -15.42
C GLU A 165 17.05 9.27 -14.08
N VAL A 166 16.43 8.07 -14.09
CA VAL A 166 15.88 7.45 -12.89
C VAL A 166 16.98 7.10 -11.91
N SER A 167 18.09 6.53 -12.36
CA SER A 167 19.22 6.15 -11.50
C SER A 167 19.85 7.34 -10.78
N ALA A 168 19.79 8.53 -11.38
CA ALA A 168 20.31 9.76 -10.78
C ALA A 168 19.50 10.21 -9.55
N VAL A 169 18.20 9.92 -9.50
CA VAL A 169 17.29 10.30 -8.39
C VAL A 169 16.98 9.14 -7.45
N ALA A 170 17.22 7.91 -7.87
CA ALA A 170 16.86 6.68 -7.17
C ALA A 170 18.09 5.93 -6.61
N PHE A 171 19.04 6.65 -6.03
CA PHE A 171 20.27 6.06 -5.55
C PHE A 171 20.00 4.94 -4.51
N GLY A 172 20.51 3.73 -4.79
CA GLY A 172 20.38 2.56 -3.92
C GLY A 172 18.98 1.92 -3.93
N ILE A 173 18.10 2.27 -4.87
CA ILE A 173 16.77 1.70 -5.04
C ILE A 173 16.77 0.81 -6.29
N ASP A 174 16.22 -0.41 -6.18
CA ASP A 174 16.07 -1.31 -7.30
C ASP A 174 15.12 -0.74 -8.35
N VAL A 175 15.51 -0.83 -9.63
CA VAL A 175 14.71 -0.37 -10.77
C VAL A 175 14.45 -1.55 -11.70
N LEU A 176 13.17 -1.88 -11.89
CA LEU A 176 12.73 -2.93 -12.81
C LEU A 176 11.94 -2.33 -13.97
N VAL A 177 12.12 -2.91 -15.16
CA VAL A 177 11.40 -2.50 -16.37
C VAL A 177 10.37 -3.56 -16.70
N THR A 178 9.13 -3.14 -16.94
CA THR A 178 8.02 -4.05 -17.24
C THR A 178 7.23 -3.61 -18.45
N THR A 179 6.62 -4.58 -19.13
CA THR A 179 5.62 -4.32 -20.18
C THR A 179 4.40 -5.19 -19.98
N SER A 180 3.24 -4.69 -20.39
CA SER A 180 1.99 -5.47 -20.41
C SER A 180 1.73 -6.16 -21.73
N THR A 181 2.51 -5.89 -22.77
CA THR A 181 2.38 -6.50 -24.10
C THR A 181 2.95 -7.91 -24.14
N GLU A 182 3.91 -8.21 -23.26
CA GLU A 182 4.50 -9.54 -23.14
C GLU A 182 3.86 -10.35 -22.01
N GLU A 183 3.61 -11.63 -22.24
CA GLU A 183 3.00 -12.53 -21.25
C GLU A 183 3.83 -12.62 -19.96
N ASN A 184 5.13 -12.56 -20.07
CA ASN A 184 6.09 -12.71 -18.98
C ASN A 184 6.68 -11.39 -18.47
N GLY A 185 6.26 -10.25 -18.98
CA GLY A 185 6.83 -8.94 -18.69
C GLY A 185 6.74 -8.47 -17.23
N TYR A 186 6.16 -9.28 -16.33
CA TYR A 186 6.05 -9.01 -14.89
C TYR A 186 6.85 -10.01 -14.02
N LYS A 187 7.49 -11.02 -14.62
CA LYS A 187 8.14 -12.09 -13.86
C LYS A 187 9.30 -11.63 -12.98
N GLU A 188 9.95 -10.54 -13.36
CA GLU A 188 11.03 -9.93 -12.57
C GLU A 188 10.56 -9.41 -11.20
N LEU A 189 9.26 -9.19 -11.02
CA LEU A 189 8.67 -8.79 -9.74
C LEU A 189 8.58 -9.99 -8.76
N LEU A 190 8.44 -11.21 -9.27
CA LEU A 190 8.16 -12.39 -8.43
C LEU A 190 9.22 -12.67 -7.35
N PRO A 191 10.54 -12.53 -7.60
CA PRO A 191 11.56 -12.72 -6.56
C PRO A 191 11.45 -11.74 -5.39
N LEU A 192 10.84 -10.55 -5.62
CA LEU A 192 10.63 -9.53 -4.59
C LEU A 192 9.38 -9.77 -3.74
N ILE A 193 8.56 -10.75 -4.15
CA ILE A 193 7.27 -11.08 -3.52
C ILE A 193 7.40 -12.43 -2.82
N SER A 194 8.04 -12.45 -1.66
CA SER A 194 8.24 -13.67 -0.89
C SER A 194 7.06 -13.97 0.04
N GLU A 195 6.94 -15.21 0.48
CA GLU A 195 5.92 -15.66 1.42
C GLU A 195 5.92 -14.81 2.71
N GLY A 196 4.75 -14.47 3.18
CA GLY A 196 4.56 -13.65 4.39
C GLY A 196 4.88 -12.17 4.23
N LYS A 197 5.38 -11.73 3.05
CA LYS A 197 5.65 -10.32 2.77
C LYS A 197 4.47 -9.63 2.11
N THR A 198 4.30 -8.37 2.48
CA THR A 198 3.21 -7.53 1.97
C THR A 198 3.77 -6.48 1.04
N ILE A 199 3.22 -6.41 -0.16
CA ILE A 199 3.54 -5.39 -1.16
C ILE A 199 2.36 -4.44 -1.36
N ALA A 200 2.67 -3.23 -1.82
CA ALA A 200 1.67 -2.27 -2.32
C ALA A 200 2.19 -1.56 -3.58
N PHE A 201 1.28 -0.94 -4.32
CA PHE A 201 1.60 -0.22 -5.55
C PHE A 201 1.22 1.25 -5.45
N ILE A 202 2.17 2.15 -5.68
CA ILE A 202 1.96 3.59 -5.83
C ILE A 202 2.22 4.00 -7.28
N GLY A 203 1.51 4.99 -7.77
CA GLY A 203 1.69 5.52 -9.13
C GLY A 203 0.41 6.15 -9.66
N SER A 204 0.51 6.94 -10.74
CA SER A 204 -0.58 7.65 -11.39
C SER A 204 -1.70 6.73 -11.90
N SER A 205 -2.85 7.31 -12.23
CA SER A 205 -3.92 6.56 -12.89
C SER A 205 -3.47 6.10 -14.28
N GLY A 206 -3.80 4.87 -14.66
CA GLY A 206 -3.44 4.34 -15.97
C GLY A 206 -1.97 3.93 -16.14
N VAL A 207 -1.13 4.00 -15.09
CA VAL A 207 0.28 3.57 -15.14
C VAL A 207 0.46 2.05 -15.29
N GLY A 208 -0.59 1.23 -15.07
CA GLY A 208 -0.54 -0.22 -15.22
C GLY A 208 -0.64 -1.03 -13.92
N LYS A 209 -0.82 -0.40 -12.76
CA LYS A 209 -0.91 -1.09 -11.45
C LYS A 209 -1.92 -2.23 -11.42
N SER A 210 -3.17 -1.96 -11.81
CA SER A 210 -4.25 -2.98 -11.80
C SER A 210 -3.94 -4.15 -12.72
N THR A 211 -3.28 -3.91 -13.84
CA THR A 211 -2.83 -4.95 -14.77
C THR A 211 -1.77 -5.84 -14.12
N LEU A 212 -0.76 -5.23 -13.46
CA LEU A 212 0.27 -5.97 -12.74
C LEU A 212 -0.30 -6.79 -11.58
N ILE A 213 -1.19 -6.19 -10.77
CA ILE A 213 -1.85 -6.89 -9.66
C ILE A 213 -2.67 -8.08 -10.17
N ASN A 214 -3.46 -7.92 -11.25
CA ASN A 214 -4.22 -9.01 -11.83
C ASN A 214 -3.33 -10.15 -12.32
N ARG A 215 -2.19 -9.83 -12.93
CA ARG A 215 -1.21 -10.85 -13.37
C ARG A 215 -0.59 -11.59 -12.18
N LEU A 216 -0.25 -10.87 -11.12
CA LEU A 216 0.26 -11.48 -9.88
C LEU A 216 -0.78 -12.36 -9.19
N LEU A 217 -2.07 -11.99 -9.26
CA LEU A 217 -3.18 -12.78 -8.74
C LEU A 217 -3.53 -13.99 -9.63
N GLY A 218 -3.03 -14.04 -10.86
CA GLY A 218 -3.39 -15.07 -11.85
C GLY A 218 -4.85 -15.04 -12.29
N LYS A 219 -5.55 -13.93 -12.05
CA LYS A 219 -6.98 -13.73 -12.42
C LYS A 219 -7.33 -12.25 -12.52
N GLU A 220 -8.31 -11.95 -13.37
CA GLU A 220 -8.88 -10.61 -13.47
C GLU A 220 -9.81 -10.32 -12.28
N ARG A 221 -9.29 -9.70 -11.24
CA ARG A 221 -10.05 -9.26 -10.06
C ARG A 221 -10.28 -7.75 -10.04
N LEU A 222 -9.29 -7.00 -10.50
CA LEU A 222 -9.35 -5.54 -10.58
C LEU A 222 -9.76 -5.13 -11.99
N LYS A 223 -10.68 -4.16 -12.08
CA LYS A 223 -11.06 -3.59 -13.37
C LYS A 223 -9.86 -2.83 -13.95
N THR A 224 -9.40 -3.26 -15.10
CA THR A 224 -8.43 -2.51 -15.91
C THR A 224 -9.21 -1.58 -16.83
N ASN A 225 -8.95 -0.28 -16.75
CA ASN A 225 -9.47 0.66 -17.75
C ASN A 225 -8.73 0.43 -19.07
N GLY A 226 -9.21 -0.50 -19.89
CA GLY A 226 -8.91 -0.48 -21.30
C GLY A 226 -9.40 0.85 -21.88
N LEU A 227 -8.67 1.40 -22.85
CA LEU A 227 -9.04 2.59 -23.63
C LEU A 227 -10.45 2.42 -24.20
N ARG A 228 -11.48 2.80 -23.46
CA ARG A 228 -12.85 2.91 -23.93
C ARG A 228 -13.41 4.25 -23.49
N ASN A 229 -13.61 5.09 -24.49
CA ASN A 229 -14.47 6.25 -24.47
C ASN A 229 -15.93 5.79 -24.25
N ASP A 230 -16.34 5.49 -23.03
CA ASP A 230 -17.75 5.38 -22.68
C ASP A 230 -17.98 5.91 -21.28
N ASP A 231 -18.55 7.09 -21.24
CA ASP A 231 -19.03 7.85 -20.07
C ASP A 231 -20.27 7.19 -19.43
N LYS A 232 -20.21 5.91 -19.02
CA LYS A 232 -21.27 5.31 -18.18
C LYS A 232 -20.70 4.19 -17.31
N GLY A 233 -20.55 4.47 -16.01
CA GLY A 233 -20.30 3.42 -15.02
C GLY A 233 -19.15 3.71 -14.07
N ARG A 234 -19.24 4.80 -13.31
CA ARG A 234 -18.35 5.16 -12.21
C ARG A 234 -18.59 4.24 -11.00
N HIS A 235 -18.18 2.98 -11.11
CA HIS A 235 -17.97 2.12 -9.96
C HIS A 235 -16.47 1.88 -9.81
N THR A 236 -15.77 2.90 -9.39
CA THR A 236 -14.44 2.79 -8.82
C THR A 236 -14.56 1.88 -7.61
N THR A 237 -13.81 0.78 -7.59
CA THR A 237 -13.62 -0.06 -6.41
C THR A 237 -13.03 0.83 -5.32
N THR A 238 -13.87 1.33 -4.42
CA THR A 238 -13.49 2.24 -3.32
C THR A 238 -12.97 1.47 -2.10
N ARG A 239 -12.86 0.13 -2.20
CA ARG A 239 -12.47 -0.72 -1.09
C ARG A 239 -10.98 -0.98 -1.12
N ARG A 240 -10.34 -0.76 0.01
CA ARG A 240 -8.97 -1.20 0.28
C ARG A 240 -9.03 -2.65 0.71
N GLU A 241 -8.23 -3.50 0.09
CA GLU A 241 -8.26 -4.93 0.38
C GLU A 241 -6.87 -5.55 0.26
N LEU A 242 -6.56 -6.45 1.18
CA LEU A 242 -5.36 -7.27 1.19
C LEU A 242 -5.68 -8.63 0.58
N PHE A 243 -4.89 -9.04 -0.40
CA PHE A 243 -5.02 -10.32 -1.11
C PHE A 243 -3.79 -11.18 -0.92
N LEU A 244 -4.00 -12.46 -0.65
CA LEU A 244 -2.94 -13.46 -0.71
C LEU A 244 -2.67 -13.81 -2.18
N LEU A 245 -1.41 -13.80 -2.57
CA LEU A 245 -0.95 -14.16 -3.91
C LEU A 245 -0.65 -15.67 -4.01
N PRO A 246 -0.73 -16.27 -5.20
CA PRO A 246 -0.33 -17.67 -5.41
C PRO A 246 1.12 -17.95 -5.00
N SER A 247 1.99 -16.95 -5.03
CA SER A 247 3.39 -17.01 -4.58
C SER A 247 3.55 -17.06 -3.06
N GLY A 248 2.48 -16.90 -2.28
CA GLY A 248 2.51 -16.83 -0.81
C GLY A 248 2.77 -15.43 -0.25
N GLY A 249 3.13 -14.45 -1.07
CA GLY A 249 3.16 -13.04 -0.68
C GLY A 249 1.75 -12.42 -0.66
N MET A 250 1.65 -11.18 -0.25
CA MET A 250 0.38 -10.47 -0.18
C MET A 250 0.47 -9.13 -0.90
N VAL A 251 -0.64 -8.69 -1.49
CA VAL A 251 -0.77 -7.37 -2.08
C VAL A 251 -1.91 -6.61 -1.45
N ILE A 252 -1.68 -5.34 -1.10
CA ILE A 252 -2.72 -4.41 -0.72
C ILE A 252 -3.08 -3.54 -1.92
N ASP A 253 -4.33 -3.68 -2.40
CA ASP A 253 -4.90 -2.73 -3.36
C ASP A 253 -5.55 -1.58 -2.59
N THR A 254 -4.98 -0.42 -2.74
CA THR A 254 -5.46 0.79 -2.09
C THR A 254 -5.83 1.82 -3.14
N PRO A 255 -7.12 1.94 -3.49
CA PRO A 255 -7.58 3.01 -4.38
C PRO A 255 -7.15 4.41 -3.91
N GLY A 256 -7.03 4.62 -2.60
CA GLY A 256 -6.57 5.88 -2.02
C GLY A 256 -5.06 6.12 -2.07
N MET A 257 -4.22 5.12 -2.34
CA MET A 257 -2.79 5.34 -2.61
C MET A 257 -2.55 5.96 -4.00
N ARG A 258 -3.54 5.90 -4.89
CA ARG A 258 -3.56 6.72 -6.12
C ARG A 258 -3.61 8.20 -5.78
N GLU A 259 -4.24 8.55 -4.67
CA GLU A 259 -4.46 9.92 -4.19
C GLU A 259 -3.35 10.41 -3.22
N LEU A 260 -2.45 9.55 -2.74
CA LEU A 260 -1.20 10.00 -2.12
C LEU A 260 -0.33 10.75 -3.14
N GLY A 261 -0.54 10.50 -4.45
CA GLY A 261 0.00 11.33 -5.53
C GLY A 261 -0.82 12.58 -5.86
N MET A 262 -2.02 12.76 -5.30
CA MET A 262 -2.84 13.97 -5.46
C MET A 262 -2.43 15.13 -4.54
N TRP A 263 -1.27 15.05 -3.95
CA TRP A 263 -0.54 16.24 -3.52
C TRP A 263 0.11 16.94 -4.74
N ASP A 264 -0.49 16.74 -5.92
CA ASP A 264 -0.27 17.52 -7.14
C ASP A 264 -0.81 18.97 -7.02
N ASN A 265 -0.82 19.53 -5.83
CA ASN A 265 -0.67 20.95 -5.72
C ASN A 265 0.85 21.20 -5.83
N ASP A 266 1.34 21.32 -7.06
CA ASP A 266 2.65 21.91 -7.36
C ASP A 266 2.85 23.23 -6.59
N ASP A 267 1.79 23.92 -6.25
CA ASP A 267 1.75 25.11 -5.40
C ASP A 267 2.26 24.90 -3.96
N GLY A 268 2.25 23.70 -3.41
CA GLY A 268 2.66 23.43 -2.02
C GLY A 268 4.18 23.30 -1.87
N ILE A 269 4.84 22.66 -2.82
CA ILE A 269 6.31 22.50 -2.80
C ILE A 269 6.97 23.80 -3.25
N GLU A 270 6.46 24.46 -4.30
CA GLU A 270 6.92 25.80 -4.69
C GLU A 270 6.77 26.81 -3.56
N ARG A 271 5.73 26.74 -2.73
CA ARG A 271 5.61 27.59 -1.54
C ARG A 271 6.59 27.25 -0.43
N THR A 272 6.92 25.98 -0.24
CA THR A 272 7.80 25.55 0.84
C THR A 272 9.28 25.79 0.53
N PHE A 273 9.67 25.81 -0.75
CA PHE A 273 11.04 26.00 -1.18
C PHE A 273 11.27 27.31 -1.96
N ARG A 274 10.26 28.18 -2.02
CA ARG A 274 10.33 29.44 -2.74
C ARG A 274 11.42 30.38 -2.20
N ASP A 275 11.63 30.36 -0.90
CA ASP A 275 12.71 31.08 -0.23
C ASP A 275 14.09 30.53 -0.60
N ILE A 276 14.19 29.22 -0.79
CA ILE A 276 15.43 28.56 -1.26
C ILE A 276 15.69 28.86 -2.74
N GLU A 277 14.65 28.82 -3.59
CA GLU A 277 14.75 29.20 -5.02
C GLU A 277 15.09 30.69 -5.18
N GLU A 278 14.48 31.58 -4.37
CA GLU A 278 14.80 33.00 -4.37
C GLU A 278 16.24 33.25 -3.92
N LEU A 279 16.74 32.53 -2.92
CA LEU A 279 18.13 32.60 -2.48
C LEU A 279 19.08 32.01 -3.52
N ALA A 280 18.75 30.89 -4.14
CA ALA A 280 19.52 30.26 -5.21
C ALA A 280 19.63 31.16 -6.46
N SER A 281 18.54 31.88 -6.80
CA SER A 281 18.55 32.82 -7.92
C SER A 281 19.43 34.07 -7.70
N GLN A 282 19.75 34.38 -6.43
CA GLN A 282 20.64 35.46 -6.06
C GLN A 282 22.13 35.05 -5.93
N CYS A 283 22.39 33.73 -5.92
CA CYS A 283 23.78 33.22 -5.97
C CYS A 283 24.35 33.40 -7.38
N LYS A 284 25.23 34.38 -7.53
CA LYS A 284 26.05 34.58 -8.72
C LYS A 284 27.31 33.72 -8.58
N PHE A 285 27.27 32.50 -9.06
CA PHE A 285 28.45 31.69 -9.40
C PHE A 285 28.23 30.99 -10.71
#